data_5c4b7078cfe5d4f184e7c85b7d852e65
#
_entry.id   5c4b7078cfe5d4f184e7c85b7d852e65
#
_cell.length_a   1.000
_cell.length_b   1.000
_cell.length_c   1.000
_cell.angle_alpha   90.00
_cell.angle_beta   90.00
_cell.angle_gamma   90.00
#
_symmetry.space_group_name_H-M   'P 1'
#
loop_
_entity.id
_entity.type
_entity.pdbx_description
1 polymer ?
#
loop_
_entity_poly.entity_id
_entity_poly.type
_entity_poly.pdbx_seq_one_letter_code
_entity_poly.pdbx_strand_id
1 'polypeptide(L)'
;PDITYSFYPVYCGLYGVDYCTVPLTDDFSIDPAAYAGKSNGGIIFPNPNAPTGRLLALDAIEQILVANPDSVVIVDEAYVDFGGISAISLVDRHDNLLVVHTLSKSRSLAGLRVGFAVGHPALIEALERVKNSFNSYPLDRLAIVGAVAAIEDDAYFRQRCQAVIATRDTLSAELQALGFDVLPSAANFIFARHPQRDAAELARALRDRSVIVRHFKLPRIEQFLRITVGSDAECRALTGALRGILD
;
A
#
# COMPACT_ATOMS: atom_id res chain seq x y z
N PRO A 1 -3.66 11.41 1.32
CA PRO A 1 -2.74 11.70 2.44
C PRO A 1 -1.45 12.39 1.96
N ASP A 2 -0.78 13.16 2.86
CA ASP A 2 0.50 13.82 2.58
C ASP A 2 1.68 12.83 2.46
N ILE A 3 1.64 11.75 3.23
CA ILE A 3 2.60 10.67 3.18
C ILE A 3 1.90 9.43 2.64
N THR A 4 2.08 9.16 1.34
CA THR A 4 1.36 8.14 0.63
C THR A 4 2.14 7.61 -0.58
N TYR A 5 1.50 6.87 -1.47
CA TYR A 5 2.11 6.37 -2.68
C TYR A 5 2.56 7.52 -3.60
N SER A 6 3.85 7.60 -3.81
CA SER A 6 4.51 8.76 -4.46
C SER A 6 4.12 8.97 -5.94
N PHE A 7 3.37 8.04 -6.54
CA PHE A 7 2.96 8.15 -7.95
C PHE A 7 1.66 8.92 -8.17
N TYR A 8 0.83 9.13 -7.14
CA TYR A 8 -0.40 9.93 -7.28
C TYR A 8 -0.13 11.36 -7.78
N PRO A 9 0.84 12.11 -7.23
CA PRO A 9 1.23 13.41 -7.78
C PRO A 9 1.71 13.35 -9.23
N VAL A 10 2.35 12.25 -9.63
CA VAL A 10 2.81 12.05 -11.01
C VAL A 10 1.62 11.92 -11.96
N TYR A 11 0.58 11.17 -11.58
CA TYR A 11 -0.65 11.10 -12.36
C TYR A 11 -1.36 12.45 -12.45
N CYS A 12 -1.47 13.16 -11.32
CA CYS A 12 -2.08 14.49 -11.30
C CYS A 12 -1.35 15.45 -12.25
N GLY A 13 -0.01 15.48 -12.20
CA GLY A 13 0.81 16.29 -13.09
C GLY A 13 0.66 15.90 -14.58
N LEU A 14 0.59 14.59 -14.88
CA LEU A 14 0.43 14.08 -16.25
C LEU A 14 -0.91 14.50 -16.88
N TYR A 15 -1.97 14.47 -16.07
CA TYR A 15 -3.33 14.78 -16.56
C TYR A 15 -3.78 16.21 -16.28
N GLY A 16 -2.92 17.05 -15.72
CA GLY A 16 -3.26 18.45 -15.40
C GLY A 16 -4.36 18.56 -14.33
N VAL A 17 -4.39 17.64 -13.39
CA VAL A 17 -5.34 17.63 -12.26
C VAL A 17 -4.72 18.27 -11.05
N ASP A 18 -5.32 19.33 -10.55
CA ASP A 18 -4.92 19.94 -9.28
C ASP A 18 -5.26 19.00 -8.11
N TYR A 19 -4.36 18.94 -7.13
CA TYR A 19 -4.60 18.13 -5.93
C TYR A 19 -4.16 18.86 -4.66
N CYS A 20 -4.78 18.51 -3.56
CA CYS A 20 -4.31 18.86 -2.23
C CYS A 20 -4.04 17.60 -1.40
N THR A 21 -3.17 17.73 -0.42
CA THR A 21 -2.87 16.66 0.51
C THR A 21 -3.56 16.87 1.84
N VAL A 22 -3.94 15.78 2.50
CA VAL A 22 -4.47 15.78 3.86
C VAL A 22 -3.41 15.16 4.78
N PRO A 23 -2.93 15.88 5.81
CA PRO A 23 -1.91 15.35 6.70
C PRO A 23 -2.37 14.08 7.42
N LEU A 24 -1.47 13.08 7.49
CA LEU A 24 -1.63 11.98 8.43
C LEU A 24 -1.44 12.47 9.86
N THR A 25 -2.09 11.81 10.81
CA THR A 25 -1.89 12.04 12.24
C THR A 25 -0.44 11.76 12.66
N ASP A 26 -0.09 12.07 13.91
CA ASP A 26 1.28 11.87 14.40
C ASP A 26 1.70 10.39 14.42
N ASP A 27 0.74 9.47 14.56
CA ASP A 27 0.94 8.03 14.48
C ASP A 27 0.82 7.47 13.05
N PHE A 28 0.79 8.35 12.04
CA PHE A 28 0.66 8.03 10.62
C PHE A 28 -0.67 7.36 10.22
N SER A 29 -1.73 7.58 10.97
CA SER A 29 -3.08 7.14 10.61
C SER A 29 -3.78 8.17 9.73
N ILE A 30 -4.74 7.72 8.93
CA ILE A 30 -5.70 8.58 8.23
C ILE A 30 -6.77 9.00 9.24
N ASP A 31 -7.02 10.32 9.38
CA ASP A 31 -8.15 10.85 10.12
C ASP A 31 -9.34 11.05 9.17
N PRO A 32 -10.41 10.26 9.27
CA PRO A 32 -11.58 10.41 8.40
C PRO A 32 -12.23 11.80 8.47
N ALA A 33 -12.23 12.43 9.63
CA ALA A 33 -12.82 13.75 9.82
C ALA A 33 -12.11 14.84 8.99
N ALA A 34 -10.83 14.66 8.72
CA ALA A 34 -10.04 15.60 7.92
C ALA A 34 -10.45 15.65 6.43
N TYR A 35 -11.25 14.65 5.96
CA TYR A 35 -11.76 14.56 4.60
C TYR A 35 -13.17 15.13 4.46
N ALA A 36 -13.84 15.47 5.56
CA ALA A 36 -15.18 16.02 5.54
C ALA A 36 -15.21 17.52 5.20
N GLY A 37 -16.31 17.99 4.59
CA GLY A 37 -16.61 19.40 4.40
C GLY A 37 -15.72 20.15 3.40
N LYS A 38 -14.93 19.43 2.60
CA LYS A 38 -14.08 20.01 1.55
C LYS A 38 -14.65 19.67 0.17
N SER A 39 -14.91 20.71 -0.65
CA SER A 39 -15.26 20.48 -2.04
C SER A 39 -14.08 19.84 -2.78
N ASN A 40 -14.32 18.72 -3.43
CA ASN A 40 -13.32 17.98 -4.19
C ASN A 40 -13.97 17.20 -5.32
N GLY A 41 -13.21 16.88 -6.37
CA GLY A 41 -13.67 16.04 -7.49
C GLY A 41 -13.43 14.55 -7.26
N GLY A 42 -12.69 14.19 -6.22
CA GLY A 42 -12.40 12.81 -5.84
C GLY A 42 -11.34 12.70 -4.75
N ILE A 43 -11.36 11.61 -4.04
CA ILE A 43 -10.44 11.27 -2.96
C ILE A 43 -9.72 9.99 -3.32
N ILE A 44 -8.41 9.91 -3.12
CA ILE A 44 -7.64 8.69 -3.31
C ILE A 44 -6.70 8.45 -2.13
N PHE A 45 -6.68 7.23 -1.62
CA PHE A 45 -5.72 6.78 -0.62
C PHE A 45 -5.50 5.26 -0.70
N PRO A 46 -4.28 4.78 -0.37
CA PRO A 46 -4.03 3.36 -0.26
C PRO A 46 -4.51 2.83 1.09
N ASN A 47 -5.02 1.61 1.08
CA ASN A 47 -5.39 0.91 2.31
C ASN A 47 -5.02 -0.58 2.22
N PRO A 48 -3.97 -1.06 2.90
CA PRO A 48 -3.05 -0.34 3.80
C PRO A 48 -2.23 0.76 3.12
N ASN A 49 -1.93 1.85 3.86
CA ASN A 49 -1.17 2.97 3.32
C ASN A 49 0.29 2.58 3.03
N ALA A 50 0.82 3.02 1.92
CA ALA A 50 2.23 2.91 1.59
C ALA A 50 2.86 4.33 1.60
N PRO A 51 3.94 4.58 2.38
CA PRO A 51 4.90 3.60 2.89
C PRO A 51 4.69 3.14 4.34
N THR A 52 3.67 3.62 5.05
CA THR A 52 3.54 3.43 6.50
C THR A 52 3.07 2.03 6.91
N GLY A 53 2.37 1.32 6.04
CA GLY A 53 1.76 0.02 6.34
C GLY A 53 0.47 0.10 7.16
N ARG A 54 0.07 1.31 7.59
CA ARG A 54 -1.11 1.52 8.44
C ARG A 54 -2.39 1.15 7.70
N LEU A 55 -3.27 0.45 8.42
CA LEU A 55 -4.59 0.04 7.94
C LEU A 55 -5.65 0.99 8.49
N LEU A 56 -6.55 1.45 7.63
CA LEU A 56 -7.78 2.13 7.99
C LEU A 56 -8.92 1.12 8.07
N ALA A 57 -9.69 1.14 9.16
CA ALA A 57 -10.83 0.24 9.36
C ALA A 57 -11.99 0.58 8.41
N LEU A 58 -12.86 -0.40 8.13
CA LEU A 58 -13.97 -0.22 7.17
C LEU A 58 -14.97 0.86 7.60
N ASP A 59 -15.26 0.97 8.89
CA ASP A 59 -16.13 2.01 9.45
C ASP A 59 -15.54 3.42 9.23
N ALA A 60 -14.25 3.57 9.30
CA ALA A 60 -13.56 4.84 9.01
C ALA A 60 -13.55 5.15 7.50
N ILE A 61 -13.45 4.14 6.63
CA ILE A 61 -13.65 4.32 5.18
C ILE A 61 -15.09 4.76 4.91
N GLU A 62 -16.07 4.13 5.54
CA GLU A 62 -17.49 4.47 5.39
C GLU A 62 -17.78 5.91 5.84
N GLN A 63 -17.13 6.40 6.91
CA GLN A 63 -17.23 7.81 7.31
C GLN A 63 -16.76 8.76 6.21
N ILE A 64 -15.65 8.45 5.52
CA ILE A 64 -15.17 9.26 4.39
C ILE A 64 -16.19 9.24 3.24
N LEU A 65 -16.75 8.07 2.90
CA LEU A 65 -17.75 7.91 1.84
C LEU A 65 -19.01 8.74 2.11
N VAL A 66 -19.56 8.63 3.31
CA VAL A 66 -20.78 9.34 3.73
C VAL A 66 -20.56 10.86 3.78
N ALA A 67 -19.36 11.30 4.17
CA ALA A 67 -19.02 12.73 4.23
C ALA A 67 -18.75 13.36 2.85
N ASN A 68 -18.64 12.56 1.77
CA ASN A 68 -18.32 13.01 0.41
C ASN A 68 -19.21 12.35 -0.64
N PRO A 69 -20.55 12.48 -0.55
CA PRO A 69 -21.48 11.72 -1.40
C PRO A 69 -21.37 12.06 -2.88
N ASP A 70 -20.92 13.27 -3.22
CA ASP A 70 -20.80 13.77 -4.59
C ASP A 70 -19.39 13.59 -5.18
N SER A 71 -18.49 12.93 -4.46
CA SER A 71 -17.10 12.73 -4.86
C SER A 71 -16.75 11.24 -4.90
N VAL A 72 -16.05 10.80 -5.94
CA VAL A 72 -15.56 9.42 -5.99
C VAL A 72 -14.45 9.23 -4.95
N VAL A 73 -14.57 8.18 -4.14
CA VAL A 73 -13.55 7.75 -3.19
C VAL A 73 -12.87 6.50 -3.72
N ILE A 74 -11.59 6.64 -4.08
CA ILE A 74 -10.76 5.54 -4.61
C ILE A 74 -9.94 4.96 -3.47
N VAL A 75 -10.21 3.70 -3.12
CA VAL A 75 -9.44 2.95 -2.13
C VAL A 75 -8.49 2.01 -2.87
N ASP A 76 -7.19 2.33 -2.82
CA ASP A 76 -6.14 1.52 -3.44
C ASP A 76 -5.72 0.40 -2.47
N GLU A 77 -6.21 -0.80 -2.75
CA GLU A 77 -6.00 -1.99 -1.92
C GLU A 77 -4.84 -2.87 -2.41
N ALA A 78 -3.79 -2.28 -2.93
CA ALA A 78 -2.63 -3.03 -3.43
C ALA A 78 -2.00 -3.98 -2.39
N TYR A 79 -2.22 -3.76 -1.11
CA TYR A 79 -1.62 -4.55 -0.02
C TYR A 79 -2.64 -5.20 0.92
N VAL A 80 -3.94 -5.09 0.65
CA VAL A 80 -5.03 -5.52 1.57
C VAL A 80 -4.93 -7.00 1.97
N ASP A 81 -4.44 -7.86 1.08
CA ASP A 81 -4.33 -9.30 1.28
C ASP A 81 -3.35 -9.71 2.40
N PHE A 82 -2.55 -8.78 2.91
CA PHE A 82 -1.57 -9.04 3.97
C PHE A 82 -2.10 -8.72 5.38
N GLY A 83 -3.41 -8.73 5.57
CA GLY A 83 -4.05 -8.62 6.89
C GLY A 83 -5.13 -7.53 6.97
N GLY A 84 -5.51 -6.92 5.85
CA GLY A 84 -6.65 -6.03 5.76
C GLY A 84 -7.97 -6.76 5.50
N ILE A 85 -9.06 -6.01 5.65
CA ILE A 85 -10.41 -6.39 5.18
C ILE A 85 -10.76 -5.44 4.05
N SER A 86 -11.12 -6.01 2.88
CA SER A 86 -11.40 -5.22 1.68
C SER A 86 -12.67 -4.38 1.80
N ALA A 87 -12.59 -3.13 1.36
CA ALA A 87 -13.72 -2.23 1.20
C ALA A 87 -14.70 -2.65 0.09
N ILE A 88 -14.41 -3.70 -0.69
CA ILE A 88 -15.37 -4.28 -1.65
C ILE A 88 -16.70 -4.60 -0.98
N SER A 89 -16.70 -5.02 0.28
CA SER A 89 -17.92 -5.27 1.06
C SER A 89 -18.82 -4.04 1.25
N LEU A 90 -18.34 -2.84 0.97
CA LEU A 90 -19.08 -1.59 1.04
C LEU A 90 -19.66 -1.14 -0.31
N VAL A 91 -19.26 -1.73 -1.43
CA VAL A 91 -19.59 -1.28 -2.79
C VAL A 91 -21.09 -1.25 -3.04
N ASP A 92 -21.84 -2.26 -2.56
CA ASP A 92 -23.31 -2.34 -2.75
C ASP A 92 -24.08 -1.27 -1.96
N ARG A 93 -23.41 -0.56 -1.04
CA ARG A 93 -24.03 0.46 -0.18
C ARG A 93 -23.61 1.88 -0.52
N HIS A 94 -22.55 2.04 -1.33
CA HIS A 94 -21.93 3.34 -1.64
C HIS A 94 -21.56 3.46 -3.11
N ASP A 95 -22.39 4.13 -3.89
CA ASP A 95 -22.22 4.32 -5.33
C ASP A 95 -20.96 5.13 -5.69
N ASN A 96 -20.42 5.90 -4.74
CA ASN A 96 -19.22 6.70 -4.87
C ASN A 96 -17.91 5.97 -4.52
N LEU A 97 -17.96 4.68 -4.15
CA LEU A 97 -16.79 3.87 -3.83
C LEU A 97 -16.22 3.18 -5.08
N LEU A 98 -14.91 3.33 -5.27
CA LEU A 98 -14.14 2.56 -6.23
C LEU A 98 -12.95 1.89 -5.52
N VAL A 99 -12.94 0.57 -5.48
CA VAL A 99 -11.84 -0.22 -4.90
C VAL A 99 -10.93 -0.71 -6.01
N VAL A 100 -9.61 -0.52 -5.87
CA VAL A 100 -8.62 -0.91 -6.87
C VAL A 100 -7.70 -1.98 -6.31
N HIS A 101 -7.56 -3.08 -7.03
CA HIS A 101 -6.69 -4.21 -6.71
C HIS A 101 -5.60 -4.41 -7.76
N THR A 102 -4.53 -5.10 -7.38
CA THR A 102 -3.45 -5.49 -8.28
C THR A 102 -2.98 -6.91 -8.02
N LEU A 103 -2.60 -7.62 -9.07
CA LEU A 103 -1.93 -8.93 -8.96
C LEU A 103 -0.41 -8.79 -8.74
N SER A 104 0.11 -7.56 -8.68
CA SER A 104 1.55 -7.27 -8.60
C SER A 104 2.19 -7.57 -7.24
N LYS A 105 1.39 -7.69 -6.17
CA LYS A 105 1.88 -7.83 -4.79
C LYS A 105 1.62 -9.24 -4.25
N SER A 106 0.45 -9.48 -3.72
CA SER A 106 0.08 -10.75 -3.07
C SER A 106 0.11 -11.95 -4.02
N ARG A 107 -0.18 -11.73 -5.29
CA ARG A 107 -0.14 -12.77 -6.34
C ARG A 107 1.22 -12.87 -7.05
N SER A 108 2.21 -12.04 -6.70
CA SER A 108 3.58 -12.06 -7.26
C SER A 108 3.67 -11.89 -8.78
N LEU A 109 2.67 -11.30 -9.42
CA LEU A 109 2.55 -11.16 -10.88
C LEU A 109 2.83 -9.72 -11.37
N ALA A 110 3.76 -9.02 -10.74
CA ALA A 110 4.09 -7.63 -11.09
C ALA A 110 4.45 -7.45 -12.59
N GLY A 111 5.07 -8.45 -13.20
CA GLY A 111 5.46 -8.45 -14.60
C GLY A 111 4.29 -8.53 -15.59
N LEU A 112 3.16 -9.10 -15.20
CA LEU A 112 1.98 -9.24 -16.06
C LEU A 112 1.14 -7.95 -16.18
N ARG A 113 1.38 -6.96 -15.35
CA ARG A 113 0.71 -5.64 -15.38
C ARG A 113 -0.82 -5.72 -15.26
N VAL A 114 -1.34 -6.65 -14.44
CA VAL A 114 -2.77 -6.86 -14.24
C VAL A 114 -3.23 -6.22 -12.93
N GLY A 115 -4.30 -5.46 -13.00
CA GLY A 115 -5.08 -4.93 -11.90
C GLY A 115 -6.55 -4.87 -12.29
N PHE A 116 -7.42 -4.66 -11.33
CA PHE A 116 -8.85 -4.53 -11.55
C PHE A 116 -9.47 -3.55 -10.57
N ALA A 117 -10.65 -3.06 -10.91
CA ALA A 117 -11.43 -2.19 -10.05
C ALA A 117 -12.81 -2.80 -9.79
N VAL A 118 -13.35 -2.55 -8.60
CA VAL A 118 -14.69 -2.94 -8.18
C VAL A 118 -15.41 -1.70 -7.67
N GLY A 119 -16.60 -1.43 -8.18
CA GLY A 119 -17.39 -0.24 -7.82
C GLY A 119 -18.74 -0.24 -8.50
N HIS A 120 -19.51 0.82 -8.28
CA HIS A 120 -20.81 0.99 -8.94
C HIS A 120 -20.67 0.93 -10.47
N PRO A 121 -21.62 0.33 -11.22
CA PRO A 121 -21.55 0.18 -12.68
C PRO A 121 -21.23 1.46 -13.43
N ALA A 122 -21.76 2.61 -13.00
CA ALA A 122 -21.46 3.90 -13.64
C ALA A 122 -19.98 4.30 -13.53
N LEU A 123 -19.29 3.97 -12.42
CA LEU A 123 -17.85 4.22 -12.26
C LEU A 123 -17.03 3.28 -13.16
N ILE A 124 -17.45 2.01 -13.26
CA ILE A 124 -16.79 1.03 -14.13
C ILE A 124 -16.97 1.42 -15.59
N GLU A 125 -18.17 1.85 -16.00
CA GLU A 125 -18.42 2.36 -17.37
C GLU A 125 -17.51 3.56 -17.68
N ALA A 126 -17.33 4.49 -16.74
CA ALA A 126 -16.44 5.64 -16.93
C ALA A 126 -14.98 5.18 -17.16
N LEU A 127 -14.48 4.21 -16.40
CA LEU A 127 -13.15 3.62 -16.61
C LEU A 127 -13.04 2.94 -17.98
N GLU A 128 -14.06 2.21 -18.41
CA GLU A 128 -14.06 1.56 -19.72
C GLU A 128 -14.07 2.57 -20.87
N ARG A 129 -14.82 3.65 -20.76
CA ARG A 129 -14.80 4.74 -21.76
C ARG A 129 -13.41 5.35 -21.90
N VAL A 130 -12.73 5.64 -20.77
CA VAL A 130 -11.36 6.16 -20.81
C VAL A 130 -10.42 5.14 -21.43
N LYS A 131 -10.44 3.88 -20.97
CA LYS A 131 -9.63 2.79 -21.53
C LYS A 131 -9.81 2.67 -23.05
N ASN A 132 -11.06 2.62 -23.52
CA ASN A 132 -11.38 2.46 -24.92
C ASN A 132 -11.03 3.69 -25.79
N SER A 133 -10.77 4.84 -25.17
CA SER A 133 -10.38 6.06 -25.87
C SER A 133 -8.92 6.09 -26.30
N PHE A 134 -8.04 5.28 -25.70
CA PHE A 134 -6.61 5.27 -26.06
C PHE A 134 -5.97 3.88 -26.14
N ASN A 135 -6.47 2.87 -25.43
CA ASN A 135 -5.96 1.50 -25.49
C ASN A 135 -7.06 0.48 -25.15
N SER A 136 -7.81 0.03 -26.15
CA SER A 136 -8.93 -0.91 -25.97
C SER A 136 -8.50 -2.32 -25.53
N TYR A 137 -7.23 -2.70 -25.77
CA TYR A 137 -6.70 -4.04 -25.50
C TYR A 137 -5.44 -3.98 -24.62
N PRO A 138 -5.55 -3.50 -23.36
CA PRO A 138 -4.37 -3.27 -22.51
C PRO A 138 -3.68 -4.54 -22.02
N LEU A 139 -4.40 -5.66 -21.95
CA LEU A 139 -3.88 -6.94 -21.47
C LEU A 139 -3.63 -7.89 -22.66
N ASP A 140 -2.44 -8.49 -22.69
CA ASP A 140 -2.13 -9.57 -23.61
C ASP A 140 -2.69 -10.93 -23.12
N ARG A 141 -2.66 -11.93 -24.02
CA ARG A 141 -3.23 -13.25 -23.73
C ARG A 141 -2.53 -13.98 -22.57
N LEU A 142 -1.21 -13.80 -22.44
CA LEU A 142 -0.45 -14.44 -21.35
C LEU A 142 -0.80 -13.82 -20.02
N ALA A 143 -0.96 -12.49 -19.98
CA ALA A 143 -1.42 -11.76 -18.80
C ALA A 143 -2.81 -12.23 -18.36
N ILE A 144 -3.74 -12.43 -19.29
CA ILE A 144 -5.10 -12.92 -18.99
C ILE A 144 -5.05 -14.35 -18.44
N VAL A 145 -4.37 -15.27 -19.11
CA VAL A 145 -4.27 -16.67 -18.67
C VAL A 145 -3.56 -16.77 -17.31
N GLY A 146 -2.46 -16.03 -17.14
CA GLY A 146 -1.74 -16.00 -15.86
C GLY A 146 -2.57 -15.41 -14.72
N ALA A 147 -3.38 -14.37 -14.99
CA ALA A 147 -4.27 -13.77 -14.01
C ALA A 147 -5.38 -14.75 -13.59
N VAL A 148 -6.03 -15.42 -14.54
CA VAL A 148 -7.06 -16.43 -14.27
C VAL A 148 -6.50 -17.55 -13.41
N ALA A 149 -5.38 -18.15 -13.83
CA ALA A 149 -4.74 -19.22 -13.08
C ALA A 149 -4.36 -18.81 -11.65
N ALA A 150 -3.86 -17.58 -11.47
CA ALA A 150 -3.51 -17.07 -10.15
C ALA A 150 -4.73 -16.80 -9.26
N ILE A 151 -5.87 -16.43 -9.83
CA ILE A 151 -7.12 -16.24 -9.07
C ILE A 151 -7.71 -17.58 -8.66
N GLU A 152 -7.67 -18.59 -9.54
CA GLU A 152 -8.17 -19.92 -9.28
C GLU A 152 -7.34 -20.69 -8.24
N ASP A 153 -6.03 -20.41 -8.12
CA ASP A 153 -5.14 -21.01 -7.11
C ASP A 153 -5.26 -20.29 -5.73
N ASP A 154 -6.46 -20.29 -5.16
CA ASP A 154 -6.76 -19.64 -3.89
C ASP A 154 -6.01 -20.29 -2.70
N ALA A 155 -5.83 -21.59 -2.70
CA ALA A 155 -5.17 -22.29 -1.61
C ALA A 155 -3.69 -21.87 -1.48
N TYR A 156 -2.94 -21.85 -2.57
CA TYR A 156 -1.55 -21.38 -2.60
C TYR A 156 -1.46 -19.90 -2.24
N PHE A 157 -2.35 -19.09 -2.78
CA PHE A 157 -2.42 -17.66 -2.49
C PHE A 157 -2.57 -17.39 -0.99
N ARG A 158 -3.58 -18.01 -0.34
CA ARG A 158 -3.79 -17.86 1.11
C ARG A 158 -2.59 -18.31 1.92
N GLN A 159 -2.00 -19.47 1.56
CA GLN A 159 -0.80 -19.96 2.21
C GLN A 159 0.36 -18.97 2.13
N ARG A 160 0.57 -18.34 0.96
CA ARG A 160 1.66 -17.35 0.78
C ARG A 160 1.40 -16.07 1.55
N CYS A 161 0.18 -15.55 1.56
CA CYS A 161 -0.18 -14.38 2.35
C CYS A 161 0.04 -14.63 3.85
N GLN A 162 -0.41 -15.77 4.37
CA GLN A 162 -0.21 -16.14 5.77
C GLN A 162 1.28 -16.30 6.13
N ALA A 163 2.09 -16.87 5.26
CA ALA A 163 3.53 -16.95 5.47
C ALA A 163 4.18 -15.56 5.58
N VAL A 164 3.80 -14.62 4.69
CA VAL A 164 4.29 -13.23 4.76
C VAL A 164 3.86 -12.55 6.04
N ILE A 165 2.61 -12.73 6.47
CA ILE A 165 2.09 -12.16 7.73
C ILE A 165 2.91 -12.69 8.92
N ALA A 166 3.09 -14.00 9.04
CA ALA A 166 3.85 -14.62 10.13
C ALA A 166 5.31 -14.15 10.16
N THR A 167 5.97 -14.09 8.98
CA THR A 167 7.35 -13.59 8.87
C THR A 167 7.44 -12.11 9.21
N ARG A 168 6.47 -11.28 8.79
CA ARG A 168 6.39 -9.86 9.16
C ARG A 168 6.32 -9.67 10.68
N ASP A 169 5.45 -10.42 11.32
CA ASP A 169 5.22 -10.28 12.76
C ASP A 169 6.48 -10.70 13.56
N THR A 170 7.15 -11.78 13.13
CA THR A 170 8.44 -12.20 13.70
C THR A 170 9.52 -11.13 13.49
N LEU A 171 9.67 -10.63 12.25
CA LEU A 171 10.65 -9.60 11.94
C LEU A 171 10.38 -8.29 12.69
N SER A 172 9.12 -7.92 12.89
CA SER A 172 8.74 -6.75 13.69
C SER A 172 9.23 -6.88 15.14
N ALA A 173 9.03 -8.04 15.76
CA ALA A 173 9.51 -8.31 17.12
C ALA A 173 11.05 -8.30 17.20
N GLU A 174 11.75 -8.87 16.20
CA GLU A 174 13.21 -8.83 16.14
C GLU A 174 13.75 -7.41 16.01
N LEU A 175 13.12 -6.56 15.17
CA LEU A 175 13.51 -5.15 15.03
C LEU A 175 13.27 -4.37 16.33
N GLN A 176 12.14 -4.59 17.00
CA GLN A 176 11.86 -3.98 18.31
C GLN A 176 12.91 -4.39 19.35
N ALA A 177 13.33 -5.66 19.37
CA ALA A 177 14.40 -6.14 20.24
C ALA A 177 15.77 -5.50 19.93
N LEU A 178 15.96 -5.02 18.70
CA LEU A 178 17.14 -4.23 18.28
C LEU A 178 16.99 -2.72 18.54
N GLY A 179 15.94 -2.27 19.23
CA GLY A 179 15.71 -0.88 19.60
C GLY A 179 14.99 -0.04 18.55
N PHE A 180 14.41 -0.64 17.51
CA PHE A 180 13.61 0.10 16.52
C PHE A 180 12.19 0.39 17.04
N ASP A 181 11.70 1.57 16.74
CA ASP A 181 10.28 1.88 16.76
C ASP A 181 9.66 1.33 15.46
N VAL A 182 8.76 0.37 15.57
CA VAL A 182 8.12 -0.31 14.43
C VAL A 182 6.65 0.06 14.38
N LEU A 183 6.19 0.64 13.28
CA LEU A 183 4.76 0.92 13.09
C LEU A 183 3.98 -0.37 12.82
N PRO A 184 2.75 -0.49 13.34
CA PRO A 184 1.85 -1.58 12.94
C PRO A 184 1.65 -1.60 11.42
N SER A 185 1.79 -2.76 10.81
CA SER A 185 1.66 -2.94 9.37
C SER A 185 0.68 -4.05 9.01
N ALA A 186 -0.19 -3.78 8.03
CA ALA A 186 -1.01 -4.76 7.34
C ALA A 186 -0.58 -4.91 5.86
N ALA A 187 0.70 -4.64 5.55
CA ALA A 187 1.29 -4.80 4.23
C ALA A 187 2.40 -5.87 4.22
N ASN A 188 3.01 -6.11 3.07
CA ASN A 188 4.17 -7.00 2.95
C ASN A 188 5.51 -6.28 3.23
N PHE A 189 5.47 -5.23 4.03
CA PHE A 189 6.65 -4.47 4.46
C PHE A 189 6.44 -3.92 5.86
N ILE A 190 7.54 -3.55 6.50
CA ILE A 190 7.60 -2.90 7.80
C ILE A 190 8.07 -1.47 7.58
N PHE A 191 7.56 -0.53 8.37
CA PHE A 191 8.02 0.85 8.42
C PHE A 191 8.56 1.13 9.83
N ALA A 192 9.88 1.33 9.94
CA ALA A 192 10.56 1.38 11.22
C ALA A 192 11.64 2.45 11.24
N ARG A 193 11.91 3.01 12.43
CA ARG A 193 13.04 3.92 12.69
C ARG A 193 13.82 3.45 13.90
N HIS A 194 15.11 3.78 13.94
CA HIS A 194 15.90 3.61 15.15
C HIS A 194 16.10 4.99 15.82
N PRO A 195 15.68 5.19 17.09
CA PRO A 195 15.66 6.53 17.69
C PRO A 195 17.07 7.15 17.90
N GLN A 196 18.12 6.32 17.89
CA GLN A 196 19.50 6.74 18.15
C GLN A 196 20.40 6.62 16.91
N ARG A 197 19.90 6.26 15.75
CA ARG A 197 20.70 6.05 14.52
C ARG A 197 20.05 6.75 13.35
N ASP A 198 20.86 7.42 12.53
CA ASP A 198 20.37 8.06 11.30
C ASP A 198 19.95 7.01 10.26
N ALA A 199 18.75 7.16 9.69
CA ALA A 199 18.18 6.18 8.76
C ALA A 199 18.94 6.13 7.42
N ALA A 200 19.50 7.26 6.95
CA ALA A 200 20.27 7.27 5.72
C ALA A 200 21.62 6.54 5.90
N GLU A 201 22.23 6.66 7.09
CA GLU A 201 23.46 5.92 7.43
C GLU A 201 23.17 4.42 7.56
N LEU A 202 22.09 4.04 8.26
CA LEU A 202 21.66 2.65 8.36
C LEU A 202 21.38 2.05 6.97
N ALA A 203 20.66 2.76 6.11
CA ALA A 203 20.38 2.29 4.74
C ALA A 203 21.66 2.08 3.92
N ARG A 204 22.65 2.97 4.09
CA ARG A 204 23.96 2.85 3.44
C ARG A 204 24.75 1.65 3.97
N ALA A 205 24.86 1.53 5.30
CA ALA A 205 25.60 0.43 5.94
C ALA A 205 24.99 -0.95 5.65
N LEU A 206 23.65 -1.03 5.52
CA LEU A 206 22.96 -2.24 5.06
C LEU A 206 23.28 -2.53 3.60
N ARG A 207 23.24 -1.52 2.73
CA ARG A 207 23.58 -1.68 1.30
C ARG A 207 25.00 -2.19 1.11
N ASP A 208 25.97 -1.71 1.89
CA ASP A 208 27.36 -2.18 1.87
C ASP A 208 27.49 -3.66 2.26
N ARG A 209 26.48 -4.20 2.96
CA ARG A 209 26.33 -5.62 3.31
C ARG A 209 25.37 -6.38 2.38
N SER A 210 25.07 -5.81 1.20
CA SER A 210 24.17 -6.37 0.20
C SER A 210 22.70 -6.53 0.67
N VAL A 211 22.29 -5.78 1.69
CA VAL A 211 20.90 -5.72 2.17
C VAL A 211 20.29 -4.38 1.74
N ILE A 212 19.24 -4.43 0.90
CA ILE A 212 18.65 -3.22 0.33
C ILE A 212 17.32 -2.95 1.03
N VAL A 213 17.21 -1.78 1.66
CA VAL A 213 15.99 -1.23 2.25
C VAL A 213 15.65 0.11 1.59
N ARG A 214 14.40 0.53 1.69
CA ARG A 214 13.97 1.81 1.14
C ARG A 214 14.06 2.91 2.21
N HIS A 215 14.86 3.94 1.93
CA HIS A 215 14.91 5.18 2.69
C HIS A 215 14.17 6.30 1.93
N PHE A 216 13.56 7.25 2.65
CA PHE A 216 12.80 8.37 2.11
C PHE A 216 13.43 9.69 2.54
N LYS A 217 13.57 10.63 1.62
CA LYS A 217 14.07 11.99 1.89
C LYS A 217 12.90 12.99 1.95
N LEU A 218 11.86 12.65 2.72
CA LEU A 218 10.67 13.47 2.86
C LEU A 218 10.47 13.84 4.32
N PRO A 219 9.99 15.08 4.62
CA PRO A 219 9.68 15.48 5.98
C PRO A 219 8.84 14.47 6.73
N ARG A 220 9.03 14.34 8.04
CA ARG A 220 8.39 13.40 8.96
C ARG A 220 8.79 11.93 8.80
N ILE A 221 9.28 11.51 7.62
CA ILE A 221 9.67 10.11 7.37
C ILE A 221 11.14 9.92 7.00
N GLU A 222 11.94 10.94 7.05
CA GLU A 222 13.39 10.90 6.77
C GLU A 222 14.18 10.02 7.72
N GLN A 223 13.63 9.73 8.91
CA GLN A 223 14.23 8.81 9.88
C GLN A 223 13.65 7.40 9.84
N PHE A 224 12.84 7.09 8.83
CA PHE A 224 12.25 5.78 8.67
C PHE A 224 12.84 4.99 7.50
N LEU A 225 12.87 3.68 7.67
CA LEU A 225 13.17 2.69 6.64
C LEU A 225 11.92 1.87 6.33
N ARG A 226 11.60 1.69 5.05
CA ARG A 226 10.64 0.67 4.63
C ARG A 226 11.39 -0.60 4.27
N ILE A 227 11.08 -1.66 4.97
CA ILE A 227 11.71 -2.97 4.88
C ILE A 227 10.69 -3.95 4.31
N THR A 228 10.92 -4.44 3.10
CA THR A 228 10.06 -5.47 2.52
C THR A 228 10.28 -6.79 3.24
N VAL A 229 9.20 -7.48 3.57
CA VAL A 229 9.26 -8.81 4.18
C VAL A 229 9.72 -9.80 3.11
N GLY A 230 10.86 -10.42 3.35
CA GLY A 230 11.43 -11.45 2.50
C GLY A 230 11.18 -12.87 3.05
N SER A 231 11.95 -13.82 2.57
CA SER A 231 12.03 -15.16 3.17
C SER A 231 12.68 -15.10 4.56
N ASP A 232 12.52 -16.16 5.35
CA ASP A 232 13.15 -16.26 6.68
C ASP A 232 14.68 -16.11 6.60
N ALA A 233 15.31 -16.58 5.51
CA ALA A 233 16.75 -16.43 5.30
C ALA A 233 17.14 -14.97 5.08
N GLU A 234 16.36 -14.23 4.29
CA GLU A 234 16.58 -12.80 4.03
C GLU A 234 16.32 -11.95 5.28
N CYS A 235 15.29 -12.30 6.06
CA CYS A 235 15.02 -11.63 7.34
C CYS A 235 16.16 -11.85 8.34
N ARG A 236 16.69 -13.07 8.44
CA ARG A 236 17.89 -13.35 9.28
C ARG A 236 19.13 -12.61 8.78
N ALA A 237 19.32 -12.50 7.47
CA ALA A 237 20.45 -11.72 6.92
C ALA A 237 20.34 -10.24 7.29
N LEU A 238 19.13 -9.66 7.20
CA LEU A 238 18.87 -8.29 7.62
C LEU A 238 19.15 -8.09 9.12
N THR A 239 18.57 -8.91 9.99
CA THR A 239 18.73 -8.73 11.45
C THR A 239 20.16 -9.02 11.90
N GLY A 240 20.86 -9.97 11.25
CA GLY A 240 22.29 -10.20 11.46
C GLY A 240 23.15 -9.00 11.05
N ALA A 241 22.87 -8.39 9.88
CA ALA A 241 23.55 -7.19 9.42
C ALA A 241 23.31 -5.99 10.37
N LEU A 242 22.07 -5.82 10.84
CA LEU A 242 21.71 -4.75 11.79
C LEU A 242 22.45 -4.91 13.12
N ARG A 243 22.53 -6.12 13.71
CA ARG A 243 23.32 -6.35 14.93
C ARG A 243 24.75 -5.86 14.75
N GLY A 244 25.43 -6.31 13.70
CA GLY A 244 26.81 -5.87 13.44
C GLY A 244 27.00 -4.42 12.97
N ILE A 245 25.91 -3.62 12.85
CA ILE A 245 25.95 -2.17 12.58
C ILE A 245 25.67 -1.40 13.89
N LEU A 246 24.85 -1.96 14.76
CA LEU A 246 24.42 -1.31 16.01
C LEU A 246 25.42 -1.49 17.16
N ASP A 247 26.18 -2.61 17.14
CA ASP A 247 27.32 -2.85 18.04
C ASP A 247 28.44 -1.86 17.77
#